data_18e9ea131108f4af02b562960f39e7b5
#
_entry.id   18e9ea131108f4af02b562960f39e7b5
#
_cell.length_a   1.000
_cell.length_b   1.000
_cell.length_c   1.000
_cell.angle_alpha   90.00
_cell.angle_beta   90.00
_cell.angle_gamma   90.00
#
_symmetry.space_group_name_H-M   'P 1'
#
loop_
_entity.id
_entity.type
_entity.pdbx_description
1 polymer ?
#
loop_
_entity_poly.entity_id
_entity_poly.type
_entity_poly.pdbx_seq_one_letter_code
_entity_poly.pdbx_strand_id
1 'polypeptide(L)'
;MKVIGLIGGMSCESTAHYYARLNERVRDVLGGLHSAEILMWSVDFAPVAQMQAEGRWQDAGTLLASIAKRLEAAGADVIVLATNTMHKVADAIEGAIHIPFLHIADATAAKIREAGKRRPAIMATRFTMEQDFYTGRLREKFALEPITPDEDDRALVHRIIYDELCVGRISETSRQAYVDVARRLAAKGADCLVLGCTEVGMLLDESNSPLPIFDTTLIHADAAVNFALGHLPTAQAAE
;
A
#
# COMPACT_ATOMS: atom_id res chain seq x y z
N MET A 1 17.56 5.77 15.81
CA MET A 1 16.39 5.60 14.92
C MET A 1 15.74 4.27 15.28
N LYS A 2 14.41 4.14 15.18
CA LYS A 2 13.70 2.88 15.41
C LYS A 2 13.87 1.94 14.23
N VAL A 3 13.85 0.62 14.48
CA VAL A 3 14.03 -0.42 13.47
C VAL A 3 12.69 -0.74 12.79
N ILE A 4 12.64 -0.70 11.46
CA ILE A 4 11.46 -1.00 10.66
C ILE A 4 11.44 -2.48 10.30
N GLY A 5 10.43 -3.22 10.76
CA GLY A 5 10.14 -4.58 10.32
C GLY A 5 9.30 -4.57 9.04
N LEU A 6 9.91 -4.85 7.90
CA LEU A 6 9.26 -4.81 6.58
C LEU A 6 8.88 -6.22 6.12
N ILE A 7 7.58 -6.48 5.95
CA ILE A 7 7.06 -7.71 5.34
C ILE A 7 6.80 -7.41 3.87
N GLY A 8 7.62 -7.98 3.00
CA GLY A 8 7.59 -7.78 1.55
C GLY A 8 7.53 -9.07 0.75
N GLY A 9 7.87 -8.99 -0.54
CA GLY A 9 7.86 -10.12 -1.48
C GLY A 9 6.53 -10.33 -2.21
N MET A 10 5.59 -9.41 -2.09
CA MET A 10 4.25 -9.51 -2.69
C MET A 10 3.89 -8.31 -3.62
N SER A 11 4.65 -7.89 -4.58
CA SER A 11 5.77 -8.54 -5.25
C SER A 11 7.15 -8.19 -4.67
N CYS A 12 8.23 -8.81 -5.26
CA CYS A 12 9.60 -8.43 -4.95
C CYS A 12 9.97 -7.08 -5.58
N GLU A 13 9.41 -6.76 -6.75
CA GLU A 13 9.58 -5.48 -7.44
C GLU A 13 9.11 -4.31 -6.56
N SER A 14 7.89 -4.40 -6.03
CA SER A 14 7.35 -3.37 -5.14
C SER A 14 8.13 -3.29 -3.83
N THR A 15 8.62 -4.40 -3.32
CA THR A 15 9.46 -4.44 -2.10
C THR A 15 10.78 -3.72 -2.30
N ALA A 16 11.40 -3.84 -3.48
CA ALA A 16 12.59 -3.09 -3.84
C ALA A 16 12.32 -1.56 -3.84
N HIS A 17 11.15 -1.12 -4.32
CA HIS A 17 10.74 0.28 -4.25
C HIS A 17 10.54 0.74 -2.80
N TYR A 18 9.92 -0.07 -1.93
CA TYR A 18 9.85 0.25 -0.51
C TYR A 18 11.22 0.43 0.12
N TYR A 19 12.13 -0.52 -0.12
CA TYR A 19 13.50 -0.45 0.41
C TYR A 19 14.22 0.81 -0.06
N ALA A 20 14.15 1.11 -1.35
CA ALA A 20 14.75 2.31 -1.91
C ALA A 20 14.17 3.59 -1.27
N ARG A 21 12.82 3.69 -1.22
CA ARG A 21 12.14 4.86 -0.67
C ARG A 21 12.42 5.10 0.80
N LEU A 22 12.43 4.06 1.64
CA LEU A 22 12.76 4.16 3.06
C LEU A 22 14.16 4.77 3.26
N ASN A 23 15.16 4.28 2.51
CA ASN A 23 16.53 4.78 2.60
C ASN A 23 16.69 6.20 2.05
N GLU A 24 16.06 6.49 0.91
CA GLU A 24 16.02 7.82 0.31
C GLU A 24 15.45 8.83 1.31
N ARG A 25 14.27 8.52 1.89
CA ARG A 25 13.60 9.42 2.81
C ARG A 25 14.39 9.68 4.09
N VAL A 26 15.06 8.67 4.65
CA VAL A 26 15.95 8.87 5.80
C VAL A 26 17.12 9.78 5.42
N ARG A 27 17.70 9.60 4.25
CA ARG A 27 18.80 10.45 3.75
C ARG A 27 18.35 11.88 3.53
N ASP A 28 17.13 12.09 3.03
CA ASP A 28 16.57 13.44 2.84
C ASP A 28 16.41 14.19 4.16
N VAL A 29 16.08 13.46 5.24
CA VAL A 29 15.84 14.08 6.57
C VAL A 29 17.14 14.26 7.35
N LEU A 30 18.00 13.25 7.37
CA LEU A 30 19.22 13.24 8.20
C LEU A 30 20.49 13.63 7.46
N GLY A 31 20.48 13.55 6.13
CA GLY A 31 21.62 13.88 5.27
C GLY A 31 22.70 12.80 5.24
N GLY A 32 23.78 13.08 4.50
CA GLY A 32 25.01 12.29 4.47
C GLY A 32 24.83 10.82 4.10
N LEU A 33 25.41 9.94 4.88
CA LEU A 33 25.38 8.48 4.67
C LEU A 33 24.27 7.78 5.47
N HIS A 34 23.33 8.52 6.05
CA HIS A 34 22.23 7.93 6.79
C HIS A 34 21.33 7.07 5.90
N SER A 35 20.90 5.94 6.44
CA SER A 35 19.96 4.98 5.84
C SER A 35 19.00 4.43 6.90
N ALA A 36 17.89 3.86 6.47
CA ALA A 36 16.94 3.26 7.39
C ALA A 36 17.47 1.96 8.01
N GLU A 37 17.19 1.74 9.30
CA GLU A 37 17.41 0.44 9.93
C GLU A 37 16.22 -0.46 9.63
N ILE A 38 16.44 -1.53 8.84
CA ILE A 38 15.36 -2.37 8.31
C ILE A 38 15.67 -3.84 8.58
N LEU A 39 14.71 -4.53 9.20
CA LEU A 39 14.61 -5.99 9.21
C LEU A 39 13.58 -6.37 8.14
N MET A 40 14.00 -7.04 7.08
CA MET A 40 13.11 -7.36 5.96
C MET A 40 12.90 -8.87 5.85
N TRP A 41 11.62 -9.25 5.76
CA TRP A 41 11.22 -10.59 5.38
C TRP A 41 10.52 -10.55 4.02
N SER A 42 11.18 -11.03 2.98
CA SER A 42 10.60 -11.16 1.65
C SER A 42 10.06 -12.58 1.47
N VAL A 43 8.74 -12.70 1.29
CA VAL A 43 8.10 -14.00 1.06
C VAL A 43 8.20 -14.44 -0.40
N ASP A 44 8.07 -15.73 -0.66
CA ASP A 44 7.72 -16.24 -1.99
C ASP A 44 6.24 -15.88 -2.26
N PHE A 45 6.00 -15.12 -3.34
CA PHE A 45 4.65 -14.63 -3.65
C PHE A 45 3.72 -15.72 -4.19
N ALA A 46 4.24 -16.74 -4.89
CA ALA A 46 3.39 -17.74 -5.53
C ALA A 46 2.46 -18.47 -4.56
N PRO A 47 2.90 -18.98 -3.38
CA PRO A 47 2.00 -19.54 -2.39
C PRO A 47 0.98 -18.55 -1.83
N VAL A 48 1.36 -17.28 -1.63
CA VAL A 48 0.45 -16.24 -1.13
C VAL A 48 -0.61 -15.91 -2.18
N ALA A 49 -0.23 -15.75 -3.45
CA ALA A 49 -1.15 -15.52 -4.56
C ALA A 49 -2.14 -16.69 -4.72
N GLN A 50 -1.67 -17.93 -4.53
CA GLN A 50 -2.54 -19.10 -4.51
C GLN A 50 -3.57 -19.05 -3.37
N MET A 51 -3.15 -18.70 -2.15
CA MET A 51 -4.07 -18.52 -1.02
C MET A 51 -5.13 -17.44 -1.30
N GLN A 52 -4.72 -16.33 -1.93
CA GLN A 52 -5.65 -15.27 -2.36
C GLN A 52 -6.69 -15.79 -3.37
N ALA A 53 -6.24 -16.51 -4.40
CA ALA A 53 -7.10 -17.06 -5.45
C ALA A 53 -8.09 -18.11 -4.92
N GLU A 54 -7.67 -18.92 -3.95
CA GLU A 54 -8.46 -19.97 -3.31
C GLU A 54 -9.32 -19.44 -2.15
N GLY A 55 -9.19 -18.16 -1.78
CA GLY A 55 -9.91 -17.56 -0.66
C GLY A 55 -9.43 -18.02 0.72
N ARG A 56 -8.23 -18.60 0.84
CA ARG A 56 -7.62 -19.07 2.09
C ARG A 56 -6.98 -17.94 2.89
N TRP A 57 -7.81 -16.94 3.22
CA TRP A 57 -7.36 -15.74 3.92
C TRP A 57 -6.85 -16.01 5.34
N GLN A 58 -7.44 -17.01 6.02
CA GLN A 58 -7.01 -17.43 7.35
C GLN A 58 -5.56 -17.97 7.34
N ASP A 59 -5.23 -18.79 6.34
CA ASP A 59 -3.89 -19.36 6.18
C ASP A 59 -2.87 -18.25 5.90
N ALA A 60 -3.24 -17.33 5.02
CA ALA A 60 -2.41 -16.17 4.70
C ALA A 60 -2.21 -15.26 5.93
N GLY A 61 -3.26 -15.03 6.73
CA GLY A 61 -3.19 -14.29 7.99
C GLY A 61 -2.24 -14.97 8.99
N THR A 62 -2.36 -16.28 9.15
CA THR A 62 -1.48 -17.08 10.04
C THR A 62 -0.02 -16.99 9.61
N LEU A 63 0.26 -17.09 8.30
CA LEU A 63 1.60 -16.95 7.75
C LEU A 63 2.19 -15.58 8.08
N LEU A 64 1.49 -14.49 7.72
CA LEU A 64 1.99 -13.13 7.91
C LEU A 64 2.11 -12.75 9.38
N ALA A 65 1.19 -13.18 10.23
CA ALA A 65 1.27 -13.03 11.68
C ALA A 65 2.51 -13.70 12.26
N SER A 66 2.86 -14.91 11.79
CA SER A 66 4.06 -15.61 12.22
C SER A 66 5.35 -14.88 11.83
N ILE A 67 5.34 -14.25 10.64
CA ILE A 67 6.47 -13.44 10.15
C ILE A 67 6.60 -12.16 11.00
N ALA A 68 5.49 -11.47 11.28
CA ALA A 68 5.48 -10.27 12.10
C ALA A 68 6.06 -10.54 13.50
N LYS A 69 5.67 -11.66 14.16
CA LYS A 69 6.27 -12.10 15.44
C LYS A 69 7.78 -12.30 15.36
N ARG A 70 8.27 -12.87 14.27
CA ARG A 70 9.72 -13.10 14.10
C ARG A 70 10.47 -11.79 13.93
N LEU A 71 9.90 -10.83 13.19
CA LEU A 71 10.49 -9.50 13.02
C LEU A 71 10.49 -8.74 14.36
N GLU A 72 9.41 -8.79 15.14
CA GLU A 72 9.35 -8.23 16.49
C GLU A 72 10.42 -8.87 17.39
N ALA A 73 10.49 -10.20 17.41
CA ALA A 73 11.50 -10.92 18.19
C ALA A 73 12.96 -10.64 17.76
N ALA A 74 13.16 -10.26 16.49
CA ALA A 74 14.45 -9.85 15.95
C ALA A 74 14.81 -8.38 16.26
N GLY A 75 13.90 -7.63 16.91
CA GLY A 75 14.15 -6.26 17.36
C GLY A 75 13.53 -5.17 16.47
N ALA A 76 12.52 -5.49 15.65
CA ALA A 76 11.75 -4.46 14.97
C ALA A 76 10.93 -3.66 16.00
N ASP A 77 10.83 -2.34 15.80
CA ASP A 77 10.02 -1.42 16.62
C ASP A 77 8.65 -1.13 16.03
N VAL A 78 8.45 -1.50 14.76
CA VAL A 78 7.20 -1.27 13.99
C VAL A 78 7.12 -2.29 12.87
N ILE A 79 5.90 -2.73 12.52
CA ILE A 79 5.67 -3.58 11.36
C ILE A 79 5.04 -2.77 10.23
N VAL A 80 5.59 -2.97 9.03
CA VAL A 80 5.13 -2.41 7.76
C VAL A 80 4.88 -3.56 6.79
N LEU A 81 3.66 -3.66 6.28
CA LEU A 81 3.28 -4.67 5.29
C LEU A 81 3.27 -4.04 3.88
N ALA A 82 4.25 -4.40 3.06
CA ALA A 82 4.50 -3.78 1.75
C ALA A 82 3.55 -4.27 0.64
N THR A 83 2.25 -4.25 0.88
CA THR A 83 1.20 -4.63 -0.08
C THR A 83 -0.17 -4.15 0.39
N ASN A 84 -1.01 -3.66 -0.52
CA ASN A 84 -2.38 -3.24 -0.16
C ASN A 84 -3.30 -4.45 0.12
N THR A 85 -3.32 -5.44 -0.77
CA THR A 85 -4.27 -6.57 -0.71
C THR A 85 -4.22 -7.34 0.61
N MET A 86 -3.01 -7.58 1.15
CA MET A 86 -2.87 -8.38 2.36
C MET A 86 -3.22 -7.63 3.64
N HIS A 87 -3.51 -6.32 3.58
CA HIS A 87 -4.15 -5.62 4.69
C HIS A 87 -5.56 -6.15 5.00
N LYS A 88 -6.11 -6.99 4.13
CA LYS A 88 -7.31 -7.78 4.45
C LYS A 88 -7.15 -8.67 5.69
N VAL A 89 -5.93 -9.06 6.00
CA VAL A 89 -5.62 -9.89 7.18
C VAL A 89 -4.84 -9.11 8.25
N ALA A 90 -4.95 -7.77 8.25
CA ALA A 90 -4.28 -6.89 9.19
C ALA A 90 -4.56 -7.26 10.65
N ASP A 91 -5.82 -7.58 10.99
CA ASP A 91 -6.22 -7.96 12.35
C ASP A 91 -5.44 -9.18 12.88
N ALA A 92 -5.13 -10.15 12.01
CA ALA A 92 -4.33 -11.32 12.38
C ALA A 92 -2.87 -10.94 12.71
N ILE A 93 -2.33 -9.94 11.99
CA ILE A 93 -0.97 -9.42 12.23
C ILE A 93 -0.97 -8.61 13.52
N GLU A 94 -1.86 -7.63 13.64
CA GLU A 94 -1.98 -6.74 14.82
C GLU A 94 -2.20 -7.54 16.10
N GLY A 95 -3.09 -8.53 16.07
CA GLY A 95 -3.36 -9.39 17.23
C GLY A 95 -2.21 -10.34 17.61
N ALA A 96 -1.17 -10.43 16.79
CA ALA A 96 -0.04 -11.33 16.99
C ALA A 96 1.21 -10.65 17.57
N ILE A 97 1.30 -9.33 17.56
CA ILE A 97 2.45 -8.52 17.93
C ILE A 97 2.09 -7.51 19.04
N HIS A 98 3.11 -6.96 19.70
CA HIS A 98 2.95 -5.91 20.72
C HIS A 98 3.47 -4.55 20.25
N ILE A 99 4.26 -4.54 19.17
CA ILE A 99 4.74 -3.31 18.53
C ILE A 99 3.70 -2.77 17.52
N PRO A 100 3.72 -1.47 17.21
CA PRO A 100 2.79 -0.89 16.24
C PRO A 100 2.82 -1.55 14.86
N PHE A 101 1.64 -1.68 14.25
CA PHE A 101 1.46 -2.00 12.84
C PHE A 101 1.00 -0.75 12.10
N LEU A 102 1.76 -0.30 11.11
CA LEU A 102 1.35 0.84 10.28
C LEU A 102 0.44 0.36 9.17
N HIS A 103 -0.82 0.79 9.21
CA HIS A 103 -1.80 0.37 8.22
C HIS A 103 -1.74 1.30 6.99
N ILE A 104 -1.51 0.74 5.79
CA ILE A 104 -1.33 1.49 4.55
C ILE A 104 -2.52 2.40 4.21
N ALA A 105 -3.76 1.94 4.45
CA ALA A 105 -4.96 2.74 4.20
C ALA A 105 -5.05 3.95 5.15
N ASP A 106 -4.58 3.83 6.40
CA ASP A 106 -4.60 4.92 7.36
C ASP A 106 -3.63 6.03 6.95
N ALA A 107 -2.40 5.66 6.58
CA ALA A 107 -1.41 6.61 6.08
C ALA A 107 -1.91 7.33 4.81
N THR A 108 -2.51 6.57 3.88
CA THR A 108 -3.07 7.12 2.64
C THR A 108 -4.23 8.07 2.92
N ALA A 109 -5.18 7.68 3.79
CA ALA A 109 -6.32 8.50 4.15
C ALA A 109 -5.91 9.81 4.84
N ALA A 110 -4.90 9.76 5.71
CA ALA A 110 -4.38 10.96 6.36
C ALA A 110 -3.86 11.96 5.33
N LYS A 111 -3.11 11.50 4.32
CA LYS A 111 -2.58 12.34 3.24
C LYS A 111 -3.68 12.90 2.32
N ILE A 112 -4.69 12.10 1.99
CA ILE A 112 -5.85 12.54 1.21
C ILE A 112 -6.58 13.69 1.94
N ARG A 113 -6.82 13.53 3.25
CA ARG A 113 -7.47 14.56 4.09
C ARG A 113 -6.62 15.82 4.24
N GLU A 114 -5.31 15.67 4.43
CA GLU A 114 -4.35 16.77 4.49
C GLU A 114 -4.41 17.63 3.21
N ALA A 115 -4.59 16.99 2.05
CA ALA A 115 -4.76 17.64 0.76
C ALA A 115 -6.18 18.19 0.51
N GLY A 116 -7.09 18.09 1.48
CA GLY A 116 -8.47 18.58 1.35
C GLY A 116 -9.34 17.74 0.39
N LYS A 117 -8.91 16.51 0.04
CA LYS A 117 -9.65 15.61 -0.86
C LYS A 117 -10.63 14.74 -0.08
N ARG A 118 -11.70 14.31 -0.75
CA ARG A 118 -12.78 13.54 -0.12
C ARG A 118 -13.25 12.33 -0.91
N ARG A 119 -13.09 12.33 -2.23
CA ARG A 119 -13.63 11.32 -3.14
C ARG A 119 -12.51 10.60 -3.92
N PRO A 120 -11.67 9.81 -3.23
CA PRO A 120 -10.58 9.11 -3.88
C PRO A 120 -11.08 8.03 -4.83
N ALA A 121 -10.61 8.04 -6.07
CA ALA A 121 -10.72 6.91 -6.98
C ALA A 121 -9.70 5.85 -6.59
N ILE A 122 -10.11 4.58 -6.44
CA ILE A 122 -9.22 3.49 -6.03
C ILE A 122 -8.92 2.62 -7.26
N MET A 123 -7.66 2.60 -7.70
CA MET A 123 -7.17 1.68 -8.73
C MET A 123 -6.20 0.69 -8.09
N ALA A 124 -6.63 -0.56 -7.97
CA ALA A 124 -5.95 -1.60 -7.20
C ALA A 124 -6.28 -3.00 -7.72
N THR A 125 -5.86 -4.05 -7.00
CA THR A 125 -6.34 -5.40 -7.26
C THR A 125 -7.84 -5.50 -7.04
N ARG A 126 -8.51 -6.47 -7.68
CA ARG A 126 -9.94 -6.74 -7.49
C ARG A 126 -10.31 -6.86 -6.01
N PHE A 127 -9.48 -7.53 -5.23
CA PHE A 127 -9.71 -7.69 -3.77
C PHE A 127 -9.79 -6.35 -3.04
N THR A 128 -8.91 -5.42 -3.34
CA THR A 128 -8.87 -4.10 -2.72
C THR A 128 -10.01 -3.19 -3.20
N MET A 129 -10.43 -3.33 -4.46
CA MET A 129 -11.52 -2.52 -5.03
C MET A 129 -12.92 -3.01 -4.64
N GLU A 130 -13.12 -4.34 -4.46
CA GLU A 130 -14.43 -4.95 -4.26
C GLU A 130 -14.76 -5.30 -2.81
N GLN A 131 -13.75 -5.45 -1.95
CA GLN A 131 -13.95 -5.86 -0.56
C GLN A 131 -13.80 -4.69 0.41
N ASP A 132 -14.56 -4.73 1.50
CA ASP A 132 -14.67 -3.59 2.43
C ASP A 132 -13.46 -3.33 3.32
N PHE A 133 -12.49 -4.26 3.40
CA PHE A 133 -11.33 -4.08 4.27
C PHE A 133 -10.53 -2.80 3.97
N TYR A 134 -10.55 -2.32 2.73
CA TYR A 134 -9.86 -1.09 2.32
C TYR A 134 -10.85 0.08 2.18
N THR A 135 -11.83 -0.05 1.28
CA THR A 135 -12.80 1.03 1.02
C THR A 135 -13.70 1.31 2.20
N GLY A 136 -14.10 0.29 2.96
CA GLY A 136 -14.84 0.42 4.22
C GLY A 136 -14.04 1.20 5.26
N ARG A 137 -12.75 0.84 5.46
CA ARG A 137 -11.88 1.56 6.39
C ARG A 137 -11.74 3.05 6.05
N LEU A 138 -11.63 3.40 4.74
CA LEU A 138 -11.60 4.80 4.29
C LEU A 138 -12.91 5.53 4.64
N ARG A 139 -14.06 4.89 4.46
CA ARG A 139 -15.38 5.46 4.79
C ARG A 139 -15.59 5.64 6.29
N GLU A 140 -15.43 4.56 7.03
CA GLU A 140 -15.82 4.48 8.43
C GLU A 140 -14.88 5.24 9.35
N LYS A 141 -13.56 5.10 9.14
CA LYS A 141 -12.56 5.71 10.00
C LYS A 141 -12.19 7.15 9.59
N PHE A 142 -12.27 7.47 8.29
CA PHE A 142 -11.76 8.74 7.76
C PHE A 142 -12.80 9.62 7.08
N ALA A 143 -14.06 9.17 7.01
CA ALA A 143 -15.17 9.88 6.35
C ALA A 143 -14.86 10.27 4.89
N LEU A 144 -14.13 9.41 4.16
CA LEU A 144 -13.88 9.54 2.75
C LEU A 144 -14.98 8.79 1.95
N GLU A 145 -15.17 9.19 0.70
CA GLU A 145 -16.15 8.60 -0.23
C GLU A 145 -15.42 7.91 -1.39
N PRO A 146 -14.78 6.73 -1.16
CA PRO A 146 -14.02 6.08 -2.21
C PRO A 146 -14.90 5.64 -3.37
N ILE A 147 -14.41 5.84 -4.60
CA ILE A 147 -15.03 5.43 -5.85
C ILE A 147 -14.15 4.34 -6.48
N THR A 148 -14.77 3.25 -6.92
CA THR A 148 -14.08 2.18 -7.67
C THR A 148 -14.54 2.15 -9.12
N PRO A 149 -13.72 1.62 -10.05
CA PRO A 149 -14.11 1.43 -11.44
C PRO A 149 -15.33 0.50 -11.59
N ASP A 150 -15.97 0.51 -12.76
CA ASP A 150 -16.98 -0.47 -13.11
C ASP A 150 -16.37 -1.88 -13.23
N GLU A 151 -17.22 -2.90 -13.32
CA GLU A 151 -16.80 -4.30 -13.32
C GLU A 151 -15.76 -4.60 -14.41
N ASP A 152 -16.00 -4.16 -15.66
CA ASP A 152 -15.09 -4.38 -16.77
C ASP A 152 -13.73 -3.69 -16.53
N ASP A 153 -13.76 -2.47 -16.03
CA ASP A 153 -12.54 -1.72 -15.70
C ASP A 153 -11.80 -2.33 -14.50
N ARG A 154 -12.51 -2.83 -13.49
CA ARG A 154 -11.88 -3.57 -12.38
C ARG A 154 -11.19 -4.85 -12.87
N ALA A 155 -11.83 -5.58 -13.76
CA ALA A 155 -11.25 -6.78 -14.36
C ALA A 155 -10.01 -6.45 -15.19
N LEU A 156 -10.05 -5.37 -15.98
CA LEU A 156 -8.93 -4.89 -16.78
C LEU A 156 -7.74 -4.48 -15.88
N VAL A 157 -7.99 -3.65 -14.88
CA VAL A 157 -6.97 -3.17 -13.94
C VAL A 157 -6.33 -4.36 -13.22
N HIS A 158 -7.14 -5.28 -12.70
CA HIS A 158 -6.66 -6.48 -11.99
C HIS A 158 -5.77 -7.36 -12.88
N ARG A 159 -6.21 -7.63 -14.11
CA ARG A 159 -5.45 -8.43 -15.07
C ARG A 159 -4.08 -7.81 -15.37
N ILE A 160 -4.02 -6.52 -15.66
CA ILE A 160 -2.76 -5.82 -15.94
C ILE A 160 -1.81 -5.91 -14.73
N ILE A 161 -2.33 -5.78 -13.51
CA ILE A 161 -1.50 -5.92 -12.31
C ILE A 161 -0.82 -7.31 -12.26
N TYR A 162 -1.59 -8.39 -12.41
CA TYR A 162 -1.05 -9.74 -12.23
C TYR A 162 -0.26 -10.25 -13.45
N ASP A 163 -0.74 -9.97 -14.66
CA ASP A 163 -0.15 -10.53 -15.88
C ASP A 163 1.05 -9.71 -16.38
N GLU A 164 1.16 -8.44 -15.97
CA GLU A 164 2.19 -7.53 -16.46
C GLU A 164 3.03 -6.95 -15.30
N LEU A 165 2.42 -6.17 -14.41
CA LEU A 165 3.17 -5.35 -13.44
C LEU A 165 3.89 -6.20 -12.38
N CYS A 166 3.23 -7.22 -11.83
CA CYS A 166 3.83 -8.13 -10.85
C CYS A 166 4.99 -8.98 -11.40
N VAL A 167 5.18 -8.99 -12.70
CA VAL A 167 6.32 -9.64 -13.38
C VAL A 167 7.23 -8.63 -14.08
N GLY A 168 7.15 -7.35 -13.69
CA GLY A 168 8.03 -6.28 -14.15
C GLY A 168 7.82 -5.84 -15.60
N ARG A 169 6.66 -6.16 -16.22
CA ARG A 169 6.34 -5.75 -17.59
C ARG A 169 5.56 -4.44 -17.59
N ILE A 170 6.04 -3.47 -18.35
CA ILE A 170 5.41 -2.16 -18.56
C ILE A 170 5.13 -2.01 -20.05
N SER A 171 3.87 -1.73 -20.42
CA SER A 171 3.49 -1.47 -21.80
C SER A 171 2.77 -0.13 -21.94
N GLU A 172 2.95 0.53 -23.08
CA GLU A 172 2.25 1.79 -23.37
C GLU A 172 0.75 1.57 -23.54
N THR A 173 0.33 0.41 -24.05
CA THR A 173 -1.08 0.03 -24.16
C THR A 173 -1.74 -0.05 -22.79
N SER A 174 -1.07 -0.68 -21.81
CA SER A 174 -1.57 -0.79 -20.45
C SER A 174 -1.56 0.56 -19.74
N ARG A 175 -0.56 1.41 -19.99
CA ARG A 175 -0.53 2.79 -19.52
C ARG A 175 -1.75 3.56 -20.00
N GLN A 176 -2.02 3.55 -21.31
CA GLN A 176 -3.17 4.24 -21.88
C GLN A 176 -4.49 3.72 -21.32
N ALA A 177 -4.63 2.40 -21.15
CA ALA A 177 -5.81 1.81 -20.54
C ALA A 177 -6.05 2.32 -19.11
N TYR A 178 -4.98 2.45 -18.30
CA TYR A 178 -5.07 3.00 -16.94
C TYR A 178 -5.47 4.48 -16.95
N VAL A 179 -4.91 5.29 -17.86
CA VAL A 179 -5.29 6.70 -18.02
C VAL A 179 -6.77 6.82 -18.37
N ASP A 180 -7.29 5.95 -19.23
CA ASP A 180 -8.69 5.99 -19.65
C ASP A 180 -9.64 5.55 -18.51
N VAL A 181 -9.25 4.57 -17.70
CA VAL A 181 -10.00 4.22 -16.47
C VAL A 181 -9.99 5.42 -15.49
N ALA A 182 -8.85 6.07 -15.28
CA ALA A 182 -8.75 7.23 -14.41
C ALA A 182 -9.61 8.40 -14.89
N ARG A 183 -9.71 8.64 -16.21
CA ARG A 183 -10.61 9.64 -16.80
C ARG A 183 -12.08 9.33 -16.54
N ARG A 184 -12.49 8.04 -16.66
CA ARG A 184 -13.87 7.63 -16.33
C ARG A 184 -14.19 7.84 -14.86
N LEU A 185 -13.24 7.57 -13.96
CA LEU A 185 -13.40 7.82 -12.54
C LEU A 185 -13.50 9.32 -12.21
N ALA A 186 -12.70 10.17 -12.88
CA ALA A 186 -12.81 11.62 -12.78
C ALA A 186 -14.20 12.10 -13.22
N ALA A 187 -14.74 11.57 -14.33
CA ALA A 187 -16.08 11.87 -14.81
C ALA A 187 -17.19 11.44 -13.83
N LYS A 188 -16.95 10.42 -12.99
CA LYS A 188 -17.82 10.00 -11.89
C LYS A 188 -17.69 10.90 -10.64
N GLY A 189 -16.85 11.92 -10.68
CA GLY A 189 -16.67 12.91 -9.62
C GLY A 189 -15.60 12.53 -8.59
N ALA A 190 -14.65 11.66 -8.94
CA ALA A 190 -13.45 11.50 -8.12
C ALA A 190 -12.62 12.80 -8.13
N ASP A 191 -12.02 13.15 -7.00
CA ASP A 191 -11.21 14.34 -6.84
C ASP A 191 -9.71 14.07 -6.66
N CYS A 192 -9.35 12.80 -6.55
CA CYS A 192 -7.97 12.31 -6.53
C CYS A 192 -7.94 10.82 -6.91
N LEU A 193 -6.74 10.30 -7.20
CA LEU A 193 -6.50 8.93 -7.59
C LEU A 193 -5.56 8.24 -6.59
N VAL A 194 -6.01 7.14 -6.01
CA VAL A 194 -5.18 6.28 -5.15
C VAL A 194 -4.61 5.14 -6.00
N LEU A 195 -3.29 5.07 -6.10
CA LEU A 195 -2.59 3.94 -6.65
C LEU A 195 -2.52 2.85 -5.57
N GLY A 196 -3.59 2.04 -5.50
CA GLY A 196 -3.79 1.02 -4.46
C GLY A 196 -3.12 -0.31 -4.77
N CYS A 197 -2.19 -0.33 -5.69
CA CYS A 197 -1.23 -1.39 -5.93
C CYS A 197 0.14 -0.75 -6.11
N THR A 198 1.11 -1.31 -5.46
CA THR A 198 2.48 -0.77 -5.39
C THR A 198 3.15 -0.67 -6.76
N GLU A 199 2.70 -1.46 -7.74
CA GLU A 199 3.21 -1.49 -9.10
C GLU A 199 2.55 -0.46 -10.04
N VAL A 200 1.40 0.11 -9.68
CA VAL A 200 0.67 1.04 -10.56
C VAL A 200 1.44 2.33 -10.80
N GLY A 201 2.26 2.75 -9.83
CA GLY A 201 3.18 3.88 -9.99
C GLY A 201 4.19 3.73 -11.14
N MET A 202 4.39 2.51 -11.67
CA MET A 202 5.18 2.29 -12.89
C MET A 202 4.45 2.67 -14.18
N LEU A 203 3.12 2.78 -14.14
CA LEU A 203 2.28 3.18 -15.29
C LEU A 203 1.80 4.62 -15.21
N LEU A 204 1.39 5.06 -14.03
CA LEU A 204 0.79 6.38 -13.80
C LEU A 204 1.66 7.24 -12.89
N ASP A 205 1.84 8.48 -13.31
CA ASP A 205 2.48 9.53 -12.55
C ASP A 205 1.74 10.88 -12.76
N GLU A 206 2.20 11.93 -12.11
CA GLU A 206 1.61 13.28 -12.19
C GLU A 206 1.55 13.84 -13.62
N SER A 207 2.39 13.36 -14.54
CA SER A 207 2.48 13.86 -15.93
C SER A 207 1.38 13.30 -16.84
N ASN A 208 0.83 12.13 -16.52
CA ASN A 208 -0.13 11.42 -17.35
C ASN A 208 -1.49 11.15 -16.65
N SER A 209 -1.61 11.40 -15.36
CA SER A 209 -2.87 11.23 -14.63
C SER A 209 -3.79 12.42 -14.79
N PRO A 210 -5.11 12.20 -15.02
CA PRO A 210 -6.11 13.28 -15.04
C PRO A 210 -6.48 13.82 -13.64
N LEU A 211 -6.01 13.17 -12.58
CA LEU A 211 -6.31 13.49 -11.17
C LEU A 211 -5.03 13.52 -10.35
N PRO A 212 -4.97 14.34 -9.27
CA PRO A 212 -3.86 14.27 -8.31
C PRO A 212 -3.67 12.86 -7.77
N ILE A 213 -2.41 12.38 -7.73
CA ILE A 213 -2.06 11.01 -7.36
C ILE A 213 -1.74 10.90 -5.87
N PHE A 214 -2.19 9.81 -5.26
CA PHE A 214 -1.79 9.33 -3.95
C PHE A 214 -1.19 7.93 -4.10
N ASP A 215 0.13 7.86 -4.24
CA ASP A 215 0.85 6.59 -4.30
C ASP A 215 0.96 6.00 -2.89
N THR A 216 0.27 4.88 -2.68
CA THR A 216 0.20 4.23 -1.37
C THR A 216 1.56 3.71 -0.90
N THR A 217 2.45 3.34 -1.82
CA THR A 217 3.81 2.87 -1.51
C THR A 217 4.66 3.98 -0.91
N LEU A 218 4.70 5.12 -1.61
CA LEU A 218 5.49 6.27 -1.18
C LEU A 218 4.95 6.83 0.15
N ILE A 219 3.64 6.99 0.25
CA ILE A 219 2.98 7.49 1.46
C ILE A 219 3.24 6.57 2.66
N HIS A 220 3.12 5.27 2.47
CA HIS A 220 3.32 4.29 3.55
C HIS A 220 4.79 4.20 4.00
N ALA A 221 5.72 4.21 3.05
CA ALA A 221 7.15 4.26 3.34
C ALA A 221 7.53 5.54 4.10
N ASP A 222 7.01 6.70 3.67
CA ASP A 222 7.23 7.98 4.35
C ASP A 222 6.66 7.98 5.77
N ALA A 223 5.48 7.38 5.98
CA ALA A 223 4.90 7.21 7.31
C ALA A 223 5.76 6.32 8.21
N ALA A 224 6.34 5.25 7.66
CA ALA A 224 7.26 4.36 8.38
C ALA A 224 8.54 5.10 8.82
N VAL A 225 9.12 5.92 7.94
CA VAL A 225 10.30 6.74 8.27
C VAL A 225 9.96 7.80 9.32
N ASN A 226 8.82 8.49 9.19
CA ASN A 226 8.37 9.45 10.19
C ASN A 226 8.23 8.80 11.57
N PHE A 227 7.65 7.59 11.64
CA PHE A 227 7.60 6.82 12.89
C PHE A 227 8.99 6.47 13.40
N ALA A 228 9.88 5.98 12.56
CA ALA A 228 11.24 5.57 12.93
C ALA A 228 12.10 6.74 13.45
N LEU A 229 11.87 7.94 12.94
CA LEU A 229 12.55 9.16 13.35
C LEU A 229 11.88 9.87 14.54
N GLY A 230 10.75 9.35 15.04
CA GLY A 230 10.01 9.96 16.16
C GLY A 230 9.12 11.15 15.75
N HIS A 231 8.88 11.35 14.48
CA HIS A 231 7.95 12.34 13.94
C HIS A 231 6.57 11.68 13.75
N LEU A 232 5.80 11.50 14.81
CA LEU A 232 4.43 10.98 14.69
C LEU A 232 3.53 12.02 13.99
N PRO A 233 2.69 11.61 13.01
CA PRO A 233 1.57 12.43 12.62
C PRO A 233 0.64 12.63 13.82
N THR A 234 0.21 13.85 14.05
CA THR A 234 -0.64 14.30 15.18
C THR A 234 -2.01 13.61 15.30
N ALA A 235 -2.32 12.59 14.47
CA ALA A 235 -3.61 11.88 14.45
C ALA A 235 -3.65 10.57 15.27
N GLN A 236 -2.52 10.09 15.83
CA GLN A 236 -2.49 8.90 16.70
C GLN A 236 -2.23 9.23 18.19
N ALA A 237 -2.21 10.50 18.56
CA ALA A 237 -1.99 10.96 19.94
C ALA A 237 -3.32 11.33 20.66
N ALA A 238 -4.46 10.83 20.20
CA ALA A 238 -5.77 11.07 20.81
C ALA A 238 -6.48 9.74 21.04
N GLU A 239 -6.05 9.03 22.10
CA GLU A 239 -6.87 8.19 22.99
C GLU A 239 -6.17 8.07 24.33
#